data_a5a40a39abcc968d1cf25e6bfc2c425c
#
_entry.id   a5a40a39abcc968d1cf25e6bfc2c425c
#
_cell.length_a   1.000
_cell.length_b   1.000
_cell.length_c   1.000
_cell.angle_alpha   90.00
_cell.angle_beta   90.00
_cell.angle_gamma   90.00
#
_symmetry.space_group_name_H-M   'P 1'
#
loop_
_entity.id
_entity.type
_entity.pdbx_description
1 polymer ?
#
loop_
_entity_poly.entity_id
_entity_poly.type
_entity_poly.pdbx_seq_one_letter_code
_entity_poly.pdbx_strand_id
1 'polypeptide(L)'
;MGKHFLFTSESVTEGHPDKICDQISDAVLDALLKEDPMSRVACEVSCTTGLVLVMGEITTSAYVDIQKIVRETVNEIGYNRAKFGFDGDTCAVLTAIDEQSKDIALGVDNALEVKENEMSDAELDRIGAGDQGLMFGYATDETPEFMPYPIALAHRLAKKLSEVRKDGTMPYLRPDGKTQVTIEYDENQVPVRIDTVVLSTQHDEVVTLEQIKADVRKYIFDTVLPKELIDDRTKYYVNPTGRFVIGGPHGDSGLTGRKIIVDTYGGMARHGGGAFSGKDPTKVDRSASYAARYVAKNVVAAGLAKRLEIQIAYAIGVAHPMSVSVNTFGTGTIPDDEILKKILANFDLRPAGIIKMLDLRRPIYKQTAAYGHFGRTDIDLPWERLDKVDALKQ
;
A
#
# COMPACT_ATOMS: atom_id res chain seq x y z
N MET A 1 19.32 -27.00 -19.12
CA MET A 1 18.88 -26.39 -17.84
C MET A 1 18.04 -25.17 -18.19
N GLY A 2 16.78 -25.10 -17.73
CA GLY A 2 15.92 -23.94 -17.93
C GLY A 2 16.57 -22.67 -17.38
N LYS A 3 16.20 -21.51 -17.90
CA LYS A 3 16.77 -20.22 -17.53
C LYS A 3 16.12 -19.74 -16.24
N HIS A 4 16.79 -19.88 -15.09
CA HIS A 4 16.34 -19.34 -13.82
C HIS A 4 16.71 -17.86 -13.70
N PHE A 5 15.91 -17.09 -12.97
CA PHE A 5 16.21 -15.69 -12.64
C PHE A 5 15.83 -15.37 -11.20
N LEU A 6 16.46 -14.34 -10.65
CA LEU A 6 16.20 -13.87 -9.29
C LEU A 6 15.34 -12.59 -9.33
N PHE A 7 14.36 -12.53 -8.45
CA PHE A 7 13.55 -11.32 -8.24
C PHE A 7 13.48 -10.96 -6.77
N THR A 8 13.61 -9.67 -6.45
CA THR A 8 13.72 -9.17 -5.08
C THR A 8 12.66 -8.11 -4.83
N SER A 9 12.00 -8.21 -3.67
CA SER A 9 11.16 -7.15 -3.12
C SER A 9 11.55 -6.83 -1.69
N GLU A 10 11.26 -5.60 -1.28
CA GLU A 10 11.48 -5.15 0.09
C GLU A 10 10.19 -4.68 0.76
N SER A 11 10.18 -4.68 2.09
CA SER A 11 9.16 -4.05 2.91
C SER A 11 9.79 -3.37 4.11
N VAL A 12 9.01 -2.53 4.78
CA VAL A 12 9.43 -1.81 5.97
C VAL A 12 8.39 -1.93 7.07
N THR A 13 8.81 -1.75 8.32
CA THR A 13 7.89 -1.75 9.46
C THR A 13 7.09 -0.45 9.55
N GLU A 14 6.06 -0.47 10.39
CA GLU A 14 5.25 0.72 10.74
C GLU A 14 6.09 1.87 11.32
N GLY A 15 7.25 1.58 11.90
CA GLY A 15 8.16 2.58 12.49
C GLY A 15 9.19 3.16 11.54
N HIS A 16 9.21 2.75 10.27
CA HIS A 16 10.02 3.42 9.25
C HIS A 16 9.54 4.86 9.04
N PRO A 17 10.44 5.87 8.92
CA PRO A 17 10.04 7.28 8.83
C PRO A 17 8.96 7.59 7.78
N ASP A 18 9.11 7.07 6.56
CA ASP A 18 8.10 7.27 5.51
C ASP A 18 6.75 6.63 5.89
N LYS A 19 6.77 5.46 6.56
CA LYS A 19 5.54 4.79 6.99
C LYS A 19 4.88 5.43 8.21
N ILE A 20 5.62 6.11 9.05
CA ILE A 20 5.05 7.00 10.09
C ILE A 20 4.22 8.09 9.40
N CYS A 21 4.78 8.74 8.37
CA CYS A 21 4.10 9.80 7.64
C CYS A 21 2.83 9.28 6.94
N ASP A 22 2.90 8.11 6.29
CA ASP A 22 1.73 7.48 5.65
C ASP A 22 0.63 7.16 6.66
N GLN A 23 0.98 6.63 7.84
CA GLN A 23 0.02 6.31 8.90
C GLN A 23 -0.63 7.56 9.50
N ILE A 24 0.12 8.64 9.65
CA ILE A 24 -0.42 9.91 10.16
C ILE A 24 -1.37 10.52 9.12
N SER A 25 -0.97 10.60 7.84
CA SER A 25 -1.81 11.18 6.80
C SER A 25 -3.12 10.40 6.62
N ASP A 26 -3.08 9.08 6.69
CA ASP A 26 -4.29 8.25 6.64
C ASP A 26 -5.11 8.28 7.95
N ALA A 27 -4.48 8.49 9.10
CA ALA A 27 -5.22 8.70 10.35
C ALA A 27 -6.01 10.01 10.34
N VAL A 28 -5.44 11.07 9.77
CA VAL A 28 -6.15 12.35 9.54
C VAL A 28 -7.31 12.15 8.57
N LEU A 29 -7.09 11.46 7.45
CA LEU A 29 -8.13 11.13 6.48
C LEU A 29 -9.28 10.35 7.13
N ASP A 30 -9.00 9.28 7.87
CA ASP A 30 -10.01 8.44 8.53
C ASP A 30 -10.83 9.24 9.57
N ALA A 31 -10.17 10.11 10.34
CA ALA A 31 -10.86 10.97 11.28
C ALA A 31 -11.83 11.94 10.60
N LEU A 32 -11.44 12.50 9.46
CA LEU A 32 -12.28 13.40 8.68
C LEU A 32 -13.46 12.66 8.03
N LEU A 33 -13.21 11.52 7.37
CA LEU A 33 -14.27 10.73 6.72
C LEU A 33 -15.28 10.16 7.71
N LYS A 34 -14.90 9.93 8.95
CA LYS A 34 -15.81 9.48 10.01
C LYS A 34 -16.87 10.53 10.33
N GLU A 35 -16.51 11.79 10.32
CA GLU A 35 -17.40 12.92 10.67
C GLU A 35 -18.07 13.51 9.41
N ASP A 36 -17.34 13.56 8.29
CA ASP A 36 -17.79 14.06 6.99
C ASP A 36 -17.32 13.14 5.87
N PRO A 37 -18.13 12.14 5.43
CA PRO A 37 -17.78 11.24 4.34
C PRO A 37 -17.53 11.92 3.00
N MET A 38 -17.92 13.19 2.85
CA MET A 38 -17.72 13.98 1.63
C MET A 38 -16.46 14.83 1.66
N SER A 39 -15.66 14.74 2.72
CA SER A 39 -14.39 15.48 2.86
C SER A 39 -13.48 15.28 1.65
N ARG A 40 -12.90 16.37 1.18
CA ARG A 40 -11.83 16.39 0.17
C ARG A 40 -10.50 16.55 0.89
N VAL A 41 -9.63 15.57 0.73
CA VAL A 41 -8.39 15.49 1.52
C VAL A 41 -7.22 15.17 0.59
N ALA A 42 -6.20 16.00 0.66
CA ALA A 42 -4.86 15.78 0.18
C ALA A 42 -3.91 16.14 1.33
N CYS A 43 -3.67 15.19 2.22
CA CYS A 43 -2.90 15.39 3.45
C CYS A 43 -1.53 14.73 3.30
N GLU A 44 -0.48 15.53 3.35
CA GLU A 44 0.90 15.07 3.32
C GLU A 44 1.58 15.34 4.66
N VAL A 45 2.52 14.48 5.01
CA VAL A 45 3.24 14.56 6.28
C VAL A 45 4.73 14.42 6.01
N SER A 46 5.52 15.20 6.71
CA SER A 46 6.96 14.96 6.83
C SER A 46 7.37 14.85 8.29
N CYS A 47 8.35 14.02 8.58
CA CYS A 47 8.91 13.89 9.94
C CYS A 47 10.43 13.83 9.91
N THR A 48 11.03 14.31 10.98
CA THR A 48 12.47 14.26 11.25
C THR A 48 12.69 14.27 12.76
N THR A 49 13.94 14.40 13.23
CA THR A 49 14.26 14.47 14.66
C THR A 49 13.36 15.49 15.37
N GLY A 50 12.52 15.01 16.29
CA GLY A 50 11.69 15.85 17.16
C GLY A 50 10.59 16.68 16.48
N LEU A 51 10.29 16.44 15.19
CA LEU A 51 9.34 17.26 14.41
C LEU A 51 8.45 16.41 13.51
N VAL A 52 7.16 16.76 13.50
CA VAL A 52 6.18 16.33 12.48
C VAL A 52 5.53 17.57 11.87
N LEU A 53 5.53 17.68 10.55
CA LEU A 53 4.82 18.70 9.78
C LEU A 53 3.69 18.03 8.99
N VAL A 54 2.45 18.45 9.24
CA VAL A 54 1.25 18.05 8.49
C VAL A 54 0.86 19.19 7.57
N MET A 55 0.76 18.93 6.28
CA MET A 55 0.51 19.95 5.26
C MET A 55 -0.42 19.43 4.17
N GLY A 56 -0.96 20.32 3.35
CA GLY A 56 -1.80 19.96 2.23
C GLY A 56 -3.11 20.73 2.18
N GLU A 57 -4.08 20.21 1.41
CA GLU A 57 -5.36 20.86 1.17
C GLU A 57 -6.50 19.96 1.70
N ILE A 58 -7.35 20.55 2.53
CA ILE A 58 -8.51 19.87 3.15
C ILE A 58 -9.73 20.78 3.05
N THR A 59 -10.78 20.27 2.40
CA THR A 59 -12.12 20.91 2.39
C THR A 59 -13.10 19.95 3.07
N THR A 60 -13.64 20.36 4.20
CA THR A 60 -14.52 19.53 5.03
C THR A 60 -15.45 20.39 5.89
N SER A 61 -16.56 19.80 6.32
CA SER A 61 -17.42 20.36 7.38
C SER A 61 -17.03 19.87 8.79
N ALA A 62 -16.11 18.90 8.87
CA ALA A 62 -15.67 18.32 10.12
C ALA A 62 -14.56 19.14 10.81
N TYR A 63 -14.47 19.00 12.12
CA TYR A 63 -13.31 19.46 12.90
C TYR A 63 -12.60 18.26 13.53
N VAL A 64 -11.30 18.16 13.33
CA VAL A 64 -10.45 17.13 13.95
C VAL A 64 -9.21 17.75 14.60
N ASP A 65 -8.81 17.20 15.74
CA ASP A 65 -7.58 17.62 16.42
C ASP A 65 -6.37 16.88 15.81
N ILE A 66 -5.78 17.51 14.79
CA ILE A 66 -4.64 16.94 14.05
C ILE A 66 -3.45 16.67 14.98
N GLN A 67 -3.16 17.55 15.92
CA GLN A 67 -2.03 17.35 16.85
C GLN A 67 -2.25 16.10 17.71
N LYS A 68 -3.46 15.88 18.19
CA LYS A 68 -3.81 14.68 18.95
C LYS A 68 -3.67 13.42 18.10
N ILE A 69 -4.17 13.42 16.86
CA ILE A 69 -4.08 12.30 15.92
C ILE A 69 -2.59 11.94 15.65
N VAL A 70 -1.75 12.93 15.42
CA VAL A 70 -0.29 12.72 15.23
C VAL A 70 0.32 12.04 16.44
N ARG A 71 0.09 12.58 17.66
CA ARG A 71 0.67 12.05 18.90
C ARG A 71 0.21 10.62 19.19
N GLU A 72 -1.07 10.35 19.05
CA GLU A 72 -1.63 9.01 19.22
C GLU A 72 -1.02 8.03 18.23
N THR A 73 -0.93 8.38 16.94
CA THR A 73 -0.34 7.52 15.92
C THR A 73 1.14 7.22 16.19
N VAL A 74 1.93 8.22 16.55
CA VAL A 74 3.37 8.06 16.87
C VAL A 74 3.54 7.16 18.11
N ASN A 75 2.72 7.34 19.15
CA ASN A 75 2.74 6.52 20.35
C ASN A 75 2.31 5.06 20.08
N GLU A 76 1.26 4.83 19.28
CA GLU A 76 0.80 3.48 18.86
C GLU A 76 1.87 2.71 18.10
N ILE A 77 2.65 3.39 17.25
CA ILE A 77 3.80 2.80 16.55
C ILE A 77 4.89 2.37 17.54
N GLY A 78 5.03 3.07 18.68
CA GLY A 78 5.97 2.73 19.74
C GLY A 78 7.10 3.74 19.93
N TYR A 79 7.01 4.92 19.33
CA TYR A 79 7.89 6.03 19.63
C TYR A 79 7.33 6.82 20.83
N ASN A 80 7.53 6.28 22.03
CA ASN A 80 6.97 6.77 23.29
C ASN A 80 8.04 7.09 24.34
N ARG A 81 9.29 7.34 23.92
CA ARG A 81 10.41 7.67 24.81
C ARG A 81 11.31 8.72 24.15
N ALA A 82 11.50 9.84 24.83
CA ALA A 82 12.35 10.95 24.36
C ALA A 82 13.79 10.52 23.99
N LYS A 83 14.34 9.48 24.61
CA LYS A 83 15.68 8.94 24.30
C LYS A 83 15.81 8.41 22.87
N PHE A 84 14.72 8.19 22.14
CA PHE A 84 14.74 7.79 20.73
C PHE A 84 14.98 8.97 19.78
N GLY A 85 15.06 10.21 20.30
CA GLY A 85 15.19 11.43 19.52
C GLY A 85 13.92 11.82 18.77
N PHE A 86 12.84 11.04 18.96
CA PHE A 86 11.51 11.23 18.40
C PHE A 86 10.50 10.48 19.27
N ASP A 87 9.45 11.16 19.75
CA ASP A 87 8.36 10.55 20.52
C ASP A 87 7.07 11.36 20.39
N GLY A 88 5.92 10.67 20.58
CA GLY A 88 4.60 11.26 20.39
C GLY A 88 4.24 12.36 21.40
N ASP A 89 4.80 12.34 22.61
CA ASP A 89 4.43 13.28 23.65
C ASP A 89 5.16 14.63 23.53
N THR A 90 6.45 14.60 23.09
CA THR A 90 7.32 15.78 23.13
C THR A 90 7.71 16.30 21.74
N CYS A 91 7.46 15.58 20.64
CA CYS A 91 7.76 16.09 19.30
C CYS A 91 6.96 17.38 19.00
N ALA A 92 7.58 18.30 18.28
CA ALA A 92 6.86 19.43 17.71
C ALA A 92 5.90 18.95 16.61
N VAL A 93 4.66 19.45 16.64
CA VAL A 93 3.67 19.19 15.58
C VAL A 93 3.28 20.52 14.97
N LEU A 94 3.62 20.70 13.70
CA LEU A 94 3.25 21.88 12.90
C LEU A 94 2.19 21.50 11.89
N THR A 95 1.29 22.44 11.59
CA THR A 95 0.26 22.29 10.56
C THR A 95 0.31 23.43 9.57
N ALA A 96 0.24 23.12 8.29
CA ALA A 96 0.15 24.05 7.16
C ALA A 96 -0.90 23.51 6.19
N ILE A 97 -2.18 23.77 6.49
CA ILE A 97 -3.32 23.22 5.74
C ILE A 97 -4.15 24.37 5.20
N ASP A 98 -4.40 24.31 3.91
CA ASP A 98 -5.26 25.25 3.18
C ASP A 98 -6.54 24.57 2.67
N GLU A 99 -7.51 25.36 2.19
CA GLU A 99 -8.65 24.83 1.46
C GLU A 99 -8.24 24.44 0.03
N GLN A 100 -8.93 23.44 -0.55
CA GLN A 100 -8.73 23.06 -1.95
C GLN A 100 -9.00 24.26 -2.88
N SER A 101 -8.15 24.43 -3.90
CA SER A 101 -8.34 25.42 -4.97
C SER A 101 -9.73 25.33 -5.61
N LYS A 102 -10.41 26.49 -5.74
CA LYS A 102 -11.71 26.56 -6.39
C LYS A 102 -11.66 26.16 -7.87
N ASP A 103 -10.54 26.38 -8.54
CA ASP A 103 -10.35 26.00 -9.95
C ASP A 103 -10.32 24.47 -10.12
N ILE A 104 -9.67 23.76 -9.19
CA ILE A 104 -9.65 22.30 -9.17
C ILE A 104 -11.04 21.76 -8.86
N ALA A 105 -11.73 22.32 -7.86
CA ALA A 105 -13.08 21.92 -7.48
C ALA A 105 -14.08 22.00 -8.64
N LEU A 106 -14.03 23.07 -9.45
CA LEU A 106 -14.89 23.25 -10.63
C LEU A 106 -14.72 22.16 -11.69
N GLY A 107 -13.52 21.59 -11.83
CA GLY A 107 -13.24 20.51 -12.78
C GLY A 107 -13.68 19.13 -12.26
N VAL A 108 -13.60 18.93 -10.95
CA VAL A 108 -13.85 17.62 -10.31
C VAL A 108 -15.32 17.43 -9.94
N ASP A 109 -15.99 18.50 -9.46
CA ASP A 109 -17.39 18.41 -8.98
C ASP A 109 -18.43 18.39 -10.11
N ASN A 110 -18.05 18.83 -11.31
CA ASN A 110 -18.85 18.73 -12.54
C ASN A 110 -17.98 18.26 -13.70
N ALA A 111 -18.03 16.99 -13.98
CA ALA A 111 -17.28 16.36 -15.06
C ALA A 111 -17.61 16.96 -16.45
N LEU A 112 -16.75 16.75 -17.41
CA LEU A 112 -16.90 17.25 -18.78
C LEU A 112 -18.19 16.71 -19.42
N GLU A 113 -18.52 15.45 -19.19
CA GLU A 113 -19.73 14.79 -19.68
C GLU A 113 -21.01 15.47 -19.21
N VAL A 114 -21.02 16.05 -17.99
CA VAL A 114 -22.13 16.86 -17.47
C VAL A 114 -22.23 18.18 -18.20
N LYS A 115 -21.09 18.83 -18.48
CA LYS A 115 -21.03 20.13 -19.15
C LYS A 115 -21.45 20.07 -20.63
N GLU A 116 -21.17 18.93 -21.27
CA GLU A 116 -21.46 18.71 -22.70
C GLU A 116 -22.78 17.96 -22.94
N ASN A 117 -23.52 17.60 -21.87
CA ASN A 117 -24.76 16.79 -21.92
C ASN A 117 -24.56 15.39 -22.55
N GLU A 118 -23.40 14.82 -22.40
CA GLU A 118 -23.04 13.48 -22.90
C GLU A 118 -23.10 12.40 -21.81
N MET A 119 -23.95 12.57 -20.80
CA MET A 119 -24.07 11.65 -19.67
C MET A 119 -24.71 10.34 -20.06
N SER A 120 -24.05 9.23 -19.74
CA SER A 120 -24.60 7.86 -19.82
C SER A 120 -25.41 7.49 -18.56
N ASP A 121 -25.03 8.04 -17.40
CA ASP A 121 -25.67 7.88 -16.09
C ASP A 121 -25.41 9.15 -15.28
N ALA A 122 -26.46 9.97 -15.07
CA ALA A 122 -26.33 11.28 -14.44
C ALA A 122 -25.70 11.28 -13.02
N GLU A 123 -25.83 10.17 -12.27
CA GLU A 123 -25.23 10.05 -10.94
C GLU A 123 -23.73 9.71 -11.04
N LEU A 124 -23.37 8.75 -11.90
CA LEU A 124 -22.02 8.21 -12.02
C LEU A 124 -21.10 9.07 -12.89
N ASP A 125 -21.66 9.79 -13.86
CA ASP A 125 -20.91 10.71 -14.71
C ASP A 125 -20.70 12.10 -14.08
N ARG A 126 -21.25 12.35 -12.90
CA ARG A 126 -21.17 13.68 -12.27
C ARG A 126 -19.79 14.03 -11.78
N ILE A 127 -19.03 13.06 -11.26
CA ILE A 127 -17.72 13.27 -10.67
C ILE A 127 -16.65 12.92 -11.70
N GLY A 128 -15.91 13.93 -12.16
CA GLY A 128 -14.72 13.74 -12.99
C GLY A 128 -13.52 13.24 -12.17
N ALA A 129 -12.54 12.69 -12.87
CA ALA A 129 -11.27 12.32 -12.21
C ALA A 129 -10.61 13.55 -11.57
N GLY A 130 -10.12 13.38 -10.33
CA GLY A 130 -9.51 14.46 -9.56
C GLY A 130 -8.17 14.94 -10.09
N ASP A 131 -7.54 14.12 -10.95
CA ASP A 131 -6.30 14.43 -11.65
C ASP A 131 -6.20 13.59 -12.92
N GLN A 132 -5.28 13.95 -13.80
CA GLN A 132 -4.79 13.06 -14.84
C GLN A 132 -3.89 12.00 -14.24
N GLY A 133 -3.76 10.83 -14.88
CA GLY A 133 -2.81 9.81 -14.42
C GLY A 133 -3.09 8.45 -15.03
N LEU A 134 -2.19 7.53 -14.70
CA LEU A 134 -2.32 6.13 -15.05
C LEU A 134 -2.08 5.27 -13.81
N MET A 135 -2.87 4.23 -13.64
CA MET A 135 -2.84 3.34 -12.49
C MET A 135 -2.73 1.91 -12.97
N PHE A 136 -2.05 1.08 -12.18
CA PHE A 136 -1.88 -0.33 -12.46
C PHE A 136 -2.49 -1.19 -11.36
N GLY A 137 -3.11 -2.30 -11.79
CA GLY A 137 -3.48 -3.41 -10.92
C GLY A 137 -2.76 -4.67 -11.37
N TYR A 138 -2.48 -5.55 -10.41
CA TYR A 138 -1.81 -6.81 -10.66
C TYR A 138 -2.33 -7.92 -9.75
N ALA A 139 -2.34 -9.13 -10.26
CA ALA A 139 -2.54 -10.34 -9.49
C ALA A 139 -1.81 -11.52 -10.14
N THR A 140 -1.41 -12.49 -9.31
CA THR A 140 -0.76 -13.73 -9.73
C THR A 140 -1.23 -14.88 -8.84
N ASP A 141 -1.24 -16.09 -9.35
CA ASP A 141 -1.65 -17.29 -8.60
C ASP A 141 -0.52 -17.88 -7.72
N GLU A 142 0.58 -17.13 -7.52
CA GLU A 142 1.73 -17.59 -6.74
C GLU A 142 1.44 -17.78 -5.26
N THR A 143 0.53 -16.97 -4.69
CA THR A 143 0.15 -17.02 -3.27
C THR A 143 -1.37 -17.07 -3.11
N PRO A 144 -1.90 -17.58 -1.98
CA PRO A 144 -3.35 -17.61 -1.74
C PRO A 144 -4.03 -16.24 -1.78
N GLU A 145 -3.30 -15.18 -1.45
CA GLU A 145 -3.77 -13.78 -1.53
C GLU A 145 -3.63 -13.17 -2.93
N PHE A 146 -3.14 -13.93 -3.91
CA PHE A 146 -2.91 -13.49 -5.29
C PHE A 146 -1.87 -12.36 -5.42
N MET A 147 -0.80 -12.45 -4.62
CA MET A 147 0.32 -11.51 -4.60
C MET A 147 1.62 -12.20 -5.04
N PRO A 148 2.60 -11.43 -5.61
CA PRO A 148 3.93 -11.96 -5.83
C PRO A 148 4.61 -12.41 -4.54
N TYR A 149 5.26 -13.57 -4.56
CA TYR A 149 5.90 -14.16 -3.38
C TYR A 149 6.90 -13.23 -2.67
N PRO A 150 7.82 -12.52 -3.40
CA PRO A 150 8.83 -11.70 -2.73
C PRO A 150 8.23 -10.62 -1.83
N ILE A 151 7.23 -9.87 -2.34
CA ILE A 151 6.60 -8.79 -1.56
C ILE A 151 5.70 -9.36 -0.46
N ALA A 152 4.97 -10.45 -0.72
CA ALA A 152 4.12 -11.09 0.28
C ALA A 152 4.95 -11.56 1.49
N LEU A 153 6.10 -12.20 1.26
CA LEU A 153 7.00 -12.63 2.33
C LEU A 153 7.68 -11.45 3.02
N ALA A 154 8.11 -10.43 2.26
CA ALA A 154 8.71 -9.22 2.85
C ALA A 154 7.74 -8.52 3.81
N HIS A 155 6.45 -8.39 3.44
CA HIS A 155 5.41 -7.85 4.32
C HIS A 155 5.18 -8.72 5.57
N ARG A 156 5.07 -10.04 5.41
CA ARG A 156 4.88 -10.95 6.54
C ARG A 156 6.05 -10.87 7.53
N LEU A 157 7.29 -10.78 7.03
CA LEU A 157 8.48 -10.61 7.87
C LEU A 157 8.48 -9.27 8.61
N ALA A 158 8.16 -8.17 7.92
CA ALA A 158 8.11 -6.83 8.52
C ALA A 158 6.98 -6.74 9.58
N LYS A 159 5.83 -7.34 9.32
CA LYS A 159 4.73 -7.42 10.27
C LYS A 159 5.10 -8.26 11.49
N LYS A 160 5.71 -9.45 11.27
CA LYS A 160 6.16 -10.32 12.36
C LYS A 160 7.21 -9.65 13.23
N LEU A 161 8.12 -8.87 12.64
CA LEU A 161 9.11 -8.07 13.38
C LEU A 161 8.43 -7.08 14.34
N SER A 162 7.38 -6.41 13.91
CA SER A 162 6.61 -5.50 14.78
C SER A 162 5.78 -6.24 15.83
N GLU A 163 5.22 -7.40 15.51
CA GLU A 163 4.48 -8.24 16.45
C GLU A 163 5.37 -8.67 17.62
N VAL A 164 6.53 -9.28 17.36
CA VAL A 164 7.45 -9.75 18.43
C VAL A 164 8.06 -8.63 19.26
N ARG A 165 8.10 -7.42 18.73
CA ARG A 165 8.44 -6.21 19.49
C ARG A 165 7.30 -5.82 20.44
N LYS A 166 6.06 -5.73 19.92
CA LYS A 166 4.88 -5.23 20.66
C LYS A 166 4.42 -6.22 21.74
N ASP A 167 4.51 -7.52 21.49
CA ASP A 167 4.12 -8.55 22.45
C ASP A 167 5.20 -8.84 23.52
N GLY A 168 6.39 -8.23 23.40
CA GLY A 168 7.48 -8.36 24.35
C GLY A 168 8.33 -9.62 24.17
N THR A 169 8.13 -10.41 23.11
CA THR A 169 8.99 -11.57 22.78
C THR A 169 10.43 -11.15 22.54
N MET A 170 10.62 -10.00 21.85
CA MET A 170 11.93 -9.38 21.62
C MET A 170 11.90 -7.91 22.13
N PRO A 171 11.95 -7.67 23.45
CA PRO A 171 11.67 -6.37 24.06
C PRO A 171 12.74 -5.29 23.79
N TYR A 172 13.90 -5.69 23.30
CA TYR A 172 15.00 -4.80 22.92
C TYR A 172 14.86 -4.22 21.52
N LEU A 173 13.87 -4.66 20.73
CA LEU A 173 13.60 -4.11 19.42
C LEU A 173 13.04 -2.68 19.51
N ARG A 174 13.34 -1.88 18.47
CA ARG A 174 12.79 -0.55 18.27
C ARG A 174 11.91 -0.54 17.02
N PRO A 175 11.07 0.51 16.83
CA PRO A 175 10.04 0.46 15.80
C PRO A 175 10.54 0.39 14.35
N ASP A 176 11.72 0.93 14.03
CA ASP A 176 12.24 0.98 12.66
C ASP A 176 12.86 -0.35 12.23
N GLY A 177 12.53 -0.78 11.04
CA GLY A 177 13.07 -2.00 10.45
C GLY A 177 12.73 -2.16 8.98
N LYS A 178 13.52 -2.98 8.29
CA LYS A 178 13.38 -3.31 6.86
C LYS A 178 13.54 -4.79 6.65
N THR A 179 12.84 -5.31 5.66
CA THR A 179 12.95 -6.69 5.21
C THR A 179 13.10 -6.74 3.69
N GLN A 180 13.80 -7.73 3.19
CA GLN A 180 13.98 -7.95 1.77
C GLN A 180 14.00 -9.46 1.51
N VAL A 181 13.31 -9.90 0.45
CA VAL A 181 13.26 -11.31 0.06
C VAL A 181 13.58 -11.42 -1.41
N THR A 182 14.52 -12.31 -1.74
CA THR A 182 14.86 -12.68 -3.12
C THR A 182 14.36 -14.11 -3.38
N ILE A 183 13.54 -14.26 -4.40
CA ILE A 183 13.02 -15.55 -4.88
C ILE A 183 13.70 -15.91 -6.19
N GLU A 184 14.09 -17.16 -6.32
CA GLU A 184 14.51 -17.77 -7.58
C GLU A 184 13.27 -18.32 -8.29
N TYR A 185 13.09 -17.92 -9.55
CA TYR A 185 12.01 -18.33 -10.44
C TYR A 185 12.56 -19.19 -11.57
N ASP A 186 11.77 -20.13 -12.06
CA ASP A 186 12.04 -20.85 -13.29
C ASP A 186 11.69 -20.03 -14.55
N GLU A 187 11.89 -20.62 -15.72
CA GLU A 187 11.58 -20.01 -17.02
C GLU A 187 10.09 -19.71 -17.25
N ASN A 188 9.20 -20.38 -16.50
CA ASN A 188 7.74 -20.17 -16.52
C ASN A 188 7.30 -19.18 -15.45
N GLN A 189 8.25 -18.57 -14.74
CA GLN A 189 8.03 -17.66 -13.60
C GLN A 189 7.30 -18.34 -12.44
N VAL A 190 7.57 -19.61 -12.21
CA VAL A 190 7.12 -20.33 -11.01
C VAL A 190 8.19 -20.17 -9.93
N PRO A 191 7.81 -19.79 -8.69
CA PRO A 191 8.76 -19.71 -7.57
C PRO A 191 9.39 -21.07 -7.29
N VAL A 192 10.70 -21.14 -7.23
CA VAL A 192 11.47 -22.39 -7.01
C VAL A 192 12.02 -22.47 -5.60
N ARG A 193 12.64 -21.37 -5.13
CA ARG A 193 13.25 -21.30 -3.80
C ARG A 193 13.48 -19.87 -3.33
N ILE A 194 13.66 -19.72 -2.04
CA ILE A 194 14.15 -18.49 -1.43
C ILE A 194 15.66 -18.46 -1.56
N ASP A 195 16.19 -17.50 -2.33
CA ASP A 195 17.64 -17.34 -2.46
C ASP A 195 18.23 -16.56 -1.28
N THR A 196 17.64 -15.43 -0.93
CA THR A 196 18.18 -14.53 0.10
C THR A 196 17.07 -13.88 0.91
N VAL A 197 17.28 -13.81 2.22
CA VAL A 197 16.44 -13.02 3.14
C VAL A 197 17.32 -12.05 3.90
N VAL A 198 16.94 -10.77 3.88
CA VAL A 198 17.60 -9.70 4.64
C VAL A 198 16.61 -9.12 5.63
N LEU A 199 17.04 -8.93 6.87
CA LEU A 199 16.28 -8.23 7.91
C LEU A 199 17.21 -7.25 8.62
N SER A 200 16.84 -5.99 8.63
CA SER A 200 17.50 -4.94 9.41
C SER A 200 16.50 -4.38 10.42
N THR A 201 16.88 -4.34 11.69
CA THR A 201 16.01 -3.85 12.76
C THR A 201 16.77 -2.97 13.72
N GLN A 202 16.12 -1.86 14.08
CA GLN A 202 16.58 -0.98 15.15
C GLN A 202 16.45 -1.71 16.50
N HIS A 203 17.43 -1.51 17.37
CA HIS A 203 17.51 -2.21 18.65
C HIS A 203 18.14 -1.36 19.76
N ASP A 204 17.99 -1.79 21.00
CA ASP A 204 18.71 -1.23 22.16
C ASP A 204 20.21 -1.50 22.05
N GLU A 205 21.00 -0.59 22.62
CA GLU A 205 22.47 -0.70 22.61
C GLU A 205 23.02 -1.86 23.47
N VAL A 206 22.22 -2.38 24.38
CA VAL A 206 22.64 -3.44 25.34
C VAL A 206 22.57 -4.85 24.77
N VAL A 207 21.84 -5.07 23.67
CA VAL A 207 21.71 -6.38 23.03
C VAL A 207 22.86 -6.64 22.06
N THR A 208 23.36 -7.89 22.04
CA THR A 208 24.43 -8.27 21.11
C THR A 208 23.84 -8.65 19.72
N LEU A 209 24.67 -8.53 18.69
CA LEU A 209 24.26 -8.91 17.33
C LEU A 209 23.98 -10.43 17.23
N GLU A 210 24.73 -11.24 17.95
CA GLU A 210 24.55 -12.69 18.01
C GLU A 210 23.18 -13.06 18.59
N GLN A 211 22.75 -12.36 19.65
CA GLN A 211 21.42 -12.55 20.23
C GLN A 211 20.33 -12.15 19.23
N ILE A 212 20.48 -10.99 18.57
CA ILE A 212 19.52 -10.55 17.55
C ILE A 212 19.40 -11.58 16.42
N LYS A 213 20.53 -12.10 15.91
CA LYS A 213 20.54 -13.11 14.84
C LYS A 213 19.83 -14.40 15.27
N ALA A 214 20.11 -14.89 16.48
CA ALA A 214 19.49 -16.10 17.02
C ALA A 214 17.98 -15.94 17.19
N ASP A 215 17.54 -14.81 17.74
CA ASP A 215 16.12 -14.53 17.99
C ASP A 215 15.35 -14.27 16.69
N VAL A 216 15.92 -13.52 15.75
CA VAL A 216 15.33 -13.32 14.42
C VAL A 216 15.14 -14.64 13.69
N ARG A 217 16.14 -15.54 13.76
CA ARG A 217 16.01 -16.88 13.19
C ARG A 217 14.85 -17.62 13.80
N LYS A 218 14.81 -17.71 15.14
CA LYS A 218 13.83 -18.51 15.89
C LYS A 218 12.40 -17.95 15.81
N TYR A 219 12.24 -16.63 16.02
CA TYR A 219 10.92 -16.04 16.24
C TYR A 219 10.34 -15.42 14.98
N ILE A 220 11.15 -15.17 13.94
CA ILE A 220 10.70 -14.53 12.70
C ILE A 220 10.88 -15.46 11.50
N PHE A 221 12.11 -15.83 11.14
CA PHE A 221 12.34 -16.61 9.92
C PHE A 221 11.70 -18.00 9.97
N ASP A 222 11.93 -18.75 11.04
CA ASP A 222 11.40 -20.11 11.19
C ASP A 222 9.87 -20.15 11.35
N THR A 223 9.22 -18.99 11.65
CA THR A 223 7.77 -18.89 11.79
C THR A 223 7.06 -18.37 10.52
N VAL A 224 7.75 -17.60 9.68
CA VAL A 224 7.15 -16.92 8.53
C VAL A 224 7.50 -17.57 7.20
N LEU A 225 8.75 -18.03 7.05
CA LEU A 225 9.23 -18.54 5.77
C LEU A 225 8.72 -19.95 5.48
N PRO A 226 8.19 -20.20 4.27
CA PRO A 226 7.72 -21.52 3.86
C PRO A 226 8.90 -22.47 3.72
N LYS A 227 8.84 -23.60 4.46
CA LYS A 227 9.94 -24.57 4.55
C LYS A 227 10.25 -25.24 3.22
N GLU A 228 9.23 -25.39 2.37
CA GLU A 228 9.33 -25.99 1.03
C GLU A 228 10.14 -25.15 0.04
N LEU A 229 10.31 -23.85 0.31
CA LEU A 229 11.11 -22.94 -0.52
C LEU A 229 12.50 -22.68 0.05
N ILE A 230 12.88 -23.33 1.15
CA ILE A 230 14.18 -23.16 1.81
C ILE A 230 15.06 -24.36 1.52
N ASP A 231 16.32 -24.11 1.14
CA ASP A 231 17.35 -25.14 1.00
C ASP A 231 18.67 -24.70 1.68
N ASP A 232 19.71 -25.54 1.59
CA ASP A 232 21.04 -25.29 2.16
C ASP A 232 21.79 -24.11 1.53
N ARG A 233 21.34 -23.62 0.38
CA ARG A 233 21.90 -22.48 -0.34
C ARG A 233 21.22 -21.16 0.04
N THR A 234 20.10 -21.20 0.81
CA THR A 234 19.39 -20.00 1.24
C THR A 234 20.24 -19.15 2.17
N LYS A 235 20.42 -17.88 1.81
CA LYS A 235 21.27 -16.92 2.55
C LYS A 235 20.42 -16.05 3.48
N TYR A 236 20.94 -15.81 4.68
CA TYR A 236 20.29 -15.02 5.71
C TYR A 236 21.20 -13.88 6.16
N TYR A 237 20.72 -12.66 6.10
CA TYR A 237 21.43 -11.46 6.58
C TYR A 237 20.57 -10.75 7.62
N VAL A 238 21.10 -10.62 8.84
CA VAL A 238 20.46 -9.90 9.95
C VAL A 238 21.40 -8.79 10.39
N ASN A 239 20.95 -7.55 10.32
CA ASN A 239 21.73 -6.35 10.59
C ASN A 239 23.15 -6.44 9.99
N PRO A 240 23.31 -6.57 8.66
CA PRO A 240 24.62 -6.82 8.04
C PRO A 240 25.61 -5.68 8.27
N THR A 241 25.17 -4.46 8.57
CA THR A 241 26.01 -3.33 8.96
C THR A 241 26.45 -3.39 10.42
N GLY A 242 25.93 -4.34 11.22
CA GLY A 242 26.21 -4.51 12.64
C GLY A 242 25.23 -3.74 13.52
N ARG A 243 25.64 -2.61 14.08
CA ARG A 243 24.84 -1.82 15.02
C ARG A 243 23.79 -0.97 14.32
N PHE A 244 22.51 -1.06 14.79
CA PHE A 244 21.41 -0.21 14.33
C PHE A 244 20.61 0.31 15.54
N VAL A 245 21.21 1.23 16.30
CA VAL A 245 20.61 1.83 17.50
C VAL A 245 19.93 3.15 17.15
N ILE A 246 20.58 3.98 16.31
CA ILE A 246 19.98 5.21 15.80
C ILE A 246 19.16 4.85 14.55
N GLY A 247 17.85 5.13 14.57
CA GLY A 247 16.92 4.85 13.51
C GLY A 247 15.63 5.64 13.68
N GLY A 248 14.63 5.36 12.86
CA GLY A 248 13.40 6.14 12.79
C GLY A 248 13.67 7.58 12.36
N PRO A 249 12.78 8.54 12.70
CA PRO A 249 12.95 9.96 12.32
C PRO A 249 14.21 10.63 12.87
N HIS A 250 14.86 10.05 13.89
CA HIS A 250 16.17 10.51 14.37
C HIS A 250 17.30 10.13 13.42
N GLY A 251 17.18 9.04 12.69
CA GLY A 251 18.19 8.56 11.75
C GLY A 251 18.01 9.06 10.33
N ASP A 252 16.77 9.19 9.87
CA ASP A 252 16.41 9.62 8.52
C ASP A 252 15.04 10.31 8.50
N SER A 253 14.85 11.26 7.59
CA SER A 253 13.58 11.96 7.45
C SER A 253 12.55 11.12 6.69
N GLY A 254 11.26 11.24 7.06
CA GLY A 254 10.15 10.60 6.39
C GLY A 254 9.26 11.59 5.64
N LEU A 255 8.62 11.08 4.58
CA LEU A 255 7.58 11.79 3.84
C LEU A 255 6.48 10.82 3.40
N THR A 256 5.23 11.31 3.38
CA THR A 256 4.10 10.58 2.79
C THR A 256 4.38 10.23 1.33
N GLY A 257 4.06 9.00 0.93
CA GLY A 257 4.12 8.58 -0.47
C GLY A 257 5.51 8.25 -1.01
N ARG A 258 6.50 7.96 -0.15
CA ARG A 258 7.85 7.55 -0.56
C ARG A 258 8.09 6.03 -0.53
N LYS A 259 7.06 5.23 -0.25
CA LYS A 259 7.12 3.76 -0.24
C LYS A 259 6.09 3.12 -1.18
N ILE A 260 5.83 3.78 -2.33
CA ILE A 260 4.77 3.40 -3.27
C ILE A 260 4.95 1.99 -3.87
N ILE A 261 6.17 1.51 -4.00
CA ILE A 261 6.45 0.16 -4.49
C ILE A 261 6.23 -0.89 -3.38
N VAL A 262 6.58 -0.55 -2.14
CA VAL A 262 6.25 -1.36 -0.94
C VAL A 262 4.73 -1.42 -0.76
N ASP A 263 4.02 -0.33 -0.99
CA ASP A 263 2.57 -0.24 -0.84
C ASP A 263 1.81 -1.11 -1.86
N THR A 264 2.44 -1.46 -2.98
CA THR A 264 1.80 -2.15 -4.10
C THR A 264 2.34 -3.57 -4.32
N TYR A 265 3.14 -3.81 -5.34
CA TYR A 265 3.50 -5.17 -5.78
C TYR A 265 5.00 -5.47 -5.69
N GLY A 266 5.78 -4.65 -4.95
CA GLY A 266 7.21 -4.89 -4.73
C GLY A 266 8.07 -4.85 -6.00
N GLY A 267 7.60 -4.16 -7.05
CA GLY A 267 8.29 -4.04 -8.33
C GLY A 267 7.92 -5.10 -9.38
N MET A 268 7.07 -6.09 -9.05
CA MET A 268 6.65 -7.12 -10.00
C MET A 268 5.72 -6.55 -11.08
N ALA A 269 4.90 -5.58 -10.75
CA ALA A 269 4.05 -4.85 -11.68
C ALA A 269 4.59 -3.44 -11.94
N ARG A 270 4.14 -2.83 -13.03
CA ARG A 270 4.34 -1.40 -13.29
C ARG A 270 3.65 -0.55 -12.23
N HIS A 271 4.04 0.71 -12.11
CA HIS A 271 3.44 1.67 -11.20
C HIS A 271 3.22 3.01 -11.91
N GLY A 272 2.09 3.65 -11.67
CA GLY A 272 1.77 4.96 -12.28
C GLY A 272 2.44 6.16 -11.63
N GLY A 273 3.04 5.98 -10.44
CA GLY A 273 3.75 7.03 -9.70
C GLY A 273 2.92 7.68 -8.59
N GLY A 274 1.59 7.51 -8.57
CA GLY A 274 0.71 8.11 -7.57
C GLY A 274 0.80 7.43 -6.20
N ALA A 275 0.97 8.21 -5.13
CA ALA A 275 0.88 7.75 -3.75
C ALA A 275 -0.57 7.61 -3.30
N PHE A 276 -0.82 6.75 -2.30
CA PHE A 276 -2.17 6.48 -1.78
C PHE A 276 -2.48 7.28 -0.51
N SER A 277 -1.60 7.19 0.50
CA SER A 277 -1.85 7.72 1.84
C SER A 277 -2.15 9.22 1.83
N GLY A 278 -3.11 9.63 2.66
CA GLY A 278 -3.55 11.00 2.78
C GLY A 278 -4.53 11.49 1.72
N LYS A 279 -4.86 10.66 0.72
CA LYS A 279 -5.79 11.01 -0.38
C LYS A 279 -7.17 10.40 -0.15
N ASP A 280 -8.23 11.24 -0.23
CA ASP A 280 -9.61 10.77 -0.24
C ASP A 280 -9.95 10.02 -1.55
N PRO A 281 -11.06 9.24 -1.59
CA PRO A 281 -11.35 8.34 -2.73
C PRO A 281 -11.70 9.06 -4.04
N THR A 282 -11.84 10.37 -4.10
CA THR A 282 -12.00 11.10 -5.36
C THR A 282 -10.68 11.23 -6.13
N LYS A 283 -9.55 11.01 -5.46
CA LYS A 283 -8.22 10.96 -6.09
C LYS A 283 -8.04 9.57 -6.71
N VAL A 284 -8.01 9.54 -8.04
CA VAL A 284 -7.91 8.30 -8.83
C VAL A 284 -6.60 7.54 -8.62
N ASP A 285 -5.53 8.22 -8.22
CA ASP A 285 -4.28 7.57 -7.81
C ASP A 285 -4.54 6.44 -6.80
N ARG A 286 -5.42 6.69 -5.83
CA ARG A 286 -5.80 5.72 -4.81
C ARG A 286 -6.95 4.84 -5.27
N SER A 287 -8.10 5.42 -5.59
CA SER A 287 -9.33 4.68 -5.85
C SER A 287 -9.24 3.79 -7.08
N ALA A 288 -8.65 4.27 -8.17
CA ALA A 288 -8.50 3.47 -9.38
C ALA A 288 -7.41 2.42 -9.26
N SER A 289 -6.36 2.63 -8.45
CA SER A 289 -5.39 1.57 -8.13
C SER A 289 -6.06 0.43 -7.33
N TYR A 290 -6.95 0.76 -6.40
CA TYR A 290 -7.73 -0.24 -5.67
C TYR A 290 -8.71 -0.98 -6.58
N ALA A 291 -9.41 -0.27 -7.48
CA ALA A 291 -10.28 -0.90 -8.48
C ALA A 291 -9.47 -1.79 -9.44
N ALA A 292 -8.31 -1.35 -9.89
CA ALA A 292 -7.42 -2.13 -10.74
C ALA A 292 -6.95 -3.42 -10.04
N ARG A 293 -6.61 -3.37 -8.73
CA ARG A 293 -6.33 -4.56 -7.92
C ARG A 293 -7.53 -5.49 -7.84
N TYR A 294 -8.71 -4.95 -7.55
CA TYR A 294 -9.95 -5.72 -7.46
C TYR A 294 -10.26 -6.46 -8.77
N VAL A 295 -10.12 -5.78 -9.91
CA VAL A 295 -10.26 -6.38 -11.24
C VAL A 295 -9.26 -7.51 -11.44
N ALA A 296 -7.96 -7.22 -11.26
CA ALA A 296 -6.89 -8.18 -11.51
C ALA A 296 -7.06 -9.45 -10.65
N LYS A 297 -7.38 -9.28 -9.37
CA LYS A 297 -7.56 -10.38 -8.43
C LYS A 297 -8.74 -11.28 -8.83
N ASN A 298 -9.90 -10.70 -9.20
CA ASN A 298 -11.06 -11.46 -9.62
C ASN A 298 -10.84 -12.19 -10.94
N VAL A 299 -10.13 -11.61 -11.91
CA VAL A 299 -9.80 -12.27 -13.18
C VAL A 299 -8.91 -13.48 -12.96
N VAL A 300 -7.85 -13.36 -12.15
CA VAL A 300 -6.97 -14.49 -11.84
C VAL A 300 -7.72 -15.56 -11.02
N ALA A 301 -8.49 -15.16 -10.02
CA ALA A 301 -9.30 -16.08 -9.22
C ALA A 301 -10.41 -16.79 -10.05
N ALA A 302 -10.91 -16.16 -11.11
CA ALA A 302 -11.82 -16.79 -12.06
C ALA A 302 -11.14 -17.85 -12.96
N GLY A 303 -9.81 -17.95 -12.93
CA GLY A 303 -9.03 -18.87 -13.75
C GLY A 303 -8.88 -18.42 -15.21
N LEU A 304 -9.15 -17.16 -15.51
CA LEU A 304 -9.00 -16.61 -16.87
C LEU A 304 -7.53 -16.35 -17.24
N ALA A 305 -6.66 -16.19 -16.26
CA ALA A 305 -5.22 -16.10 -16.42
C ALA A 305 -4.51 -16.51 -15.11
N LYS A 306 -3.24 -16.94 -15.18
CA LYS A 306 -2.41 -17.13 -13.98
C LYS A 306 -1.86 -15.82 -13.45
N ARG A 307 -1.70 -14.82 -14.32
CA ARG A 307 -1.23 -13.47 -14.02
C ARG A 307 -1.99 -12.47 -14.86
N LEU A 308 -2.30 -11.34 -14.28
CA LEU A 308 -2.90 -10.22 -14.99
C LEU A 308 -2.33 -8.90 -14.48
N GLU A 309 -1.91 -8.06 -15.41
CA GLU A 309 -1.70 -6.62 -15.18
C GLU A 309 -2.77 -5.84 -15.94
N ILE A 310 -3.42 -4.90 -15.28
CA ILE A 310 -4.35 -3.96 -15.88
C ILE A 310 -3.83 -2.54 -15.72
N GLN A 311 -3.91 -1.73 -16.77
CA GLN A 311 -3.67 -0.28 -16.74
C GLN A 311 -5.00 0.44 -16.95
N ILE A 312 -5.25 1.49 -16.15
CA ILE A 312 -6.37 2.41 -16.31
C ILE A 312 -5.78 3.83 -16.35
N ALA A 313 -6.22 4.65 -17.32
CA ALA A 313 -5.77 6.03 -17.44
C ALA A 313 -6.95 7.02 -17.45
N TYR A 314 -6.74 8.18 -16.80
CA TYR A 314 -7.74 9.24 -16.69
C TYR A 314 -7.18 10.59 -17.16
N ALA A 315 -8.09 11.46 -17.60
CA ALA A 315 -7.85 12.90 -17.73
C ALA A 315 -8.58 13.64 -16.61
N ILE A 316 -7.98 14.72 -16.11
CA ILE A 316 -8.61 15.54 -15.06
C ILE A 316 -9.98 16.06 -15.52
N GLY A 317 -10.98 15.95 -14.65
CA GLY A 317 -12.33 16.43 -14.91
C GLY A 317 -13.15 15.57 -15.88
N VAL A 318 -12.65 14.42 -16.34
CA VAL A 318 -13.37 13.46 -17.18
C VAL A 318 -13.79 12.26 -16.37
N ALA A 319 -15.05 11.81 -16.48
CA ALA A 319 -15.56 10.68 -15.71
C ALA A 319 -15.12 9.34 -16.30
N HIS A 320 -15.18 9.19 -17.61
CA HIS A 320 -14.79 7.94 -18.26
C HIS A 320 -13.26 7.78 -18.36
N PRO A 321 -12.70 6.56 -18.10
CA PRO A 321 -11.30 6.30 -18.37
C PRO A 321 -10.94 6.58 -19.84
N MET A 322 -9.80 7.23 -20.06
CA MET A 322 -9.25 7.49 -21.40
C MET A 322 -8.78 6.20 -22.08
N SER A 323 -8.30 5.25 -21.30
CA SER A 323 -7.89 3.94 -21.79
C SER A 323 -7.91 2.90 -20.66
N VAL A 324 -8.22 1.66 -21.05
CA VAL A 324 -8.08 0.47 -20.21
C VAL A 324 -7.38 -0.58 -21.05
N SER A 325 -6.30 -1.16 -20.53
CA SER A 325 -5.57 -2.24 -21.20
C SER A 325 -5.19 -3.35 -20.24
N VAL A 326 -5.10 -4.57 -20.73
CA VAL A 326 -4.74 -5.74 -19.95
C VAL A 326 -3.57 -6.49 -20.59
N ASN A 327 -2.81 -7.19 -19.77
CA ASN A 327 -1.74 -8.09 -20.21
C ASN A 327 -1.74 -9.33 -19.30
N THR A 328 -1.99 -10.49 -19.86
CA THR A 328 -1.93 -11.78 -19.16
C THR A 328 -0.54 -12.42 -19.21
N PHE A 329 0.44 -11.77 -19.82
CA PHE A 329 1.80 -12.30 -20.01
C PHE A 329 1.82 -13.70 -20.70
N GLY A 330 0.85 -13.92 -21.59
CA GLY A 330 0.68 -15.20 -22.28
C GLY A 330 0.11 -16.34 -21.43
N THR A 331 -0.41 -16.04 -20.23
CA THR A 331 -1.03 -17.04 -19.34
C THR A 331 -2.57 -17.07 -19.44
N GLY A 332 -3.16 -16.26 -20.31
CA GLY A 332 -4.60 -16.20 -20.52
C GLY A 332 -5.16 -17.51 -21.07
N THR A 333 -6.33 -17.92 -20.58
CA THR A 333 -7.10 -19.07 -21.10
C THR A 333 -7.96 -18.67 -22.31
N ILE A 334 -8.19 -17.37 -22.48
CA ILE A 334 -8.82 -16.71 -23.62
C ILE A 334 -7.98 -15.49 -24.02
N PRO A 335 -8.17 -14.90 -25.22
CA PRO A 335 -7.44 -13.71 -25.65
C PRO A 335 -7.62 -12.51 -24.71
N ASP A 336 -6.58 -11.67 -24.58
CA ASP A 336 -6.59 -10.49 -23.69
C ASP A 336 -7.73 -9.51 -24.02
N ASP A 337 -8.10 -9.35 -25.29
CA ASP A 337 -9.22 -8.49 -25.70
C ASP A 337 -10.59 -9.04 -25.26
N GLU A 338 -10.75 -10.36 -25.16
CA GLU A 338 -11.96 -10.97 -24.60
C GLU A 338 -12.01 -10.81 -23.07
N ILE A 339 -10.87 -10.94 -22.39
CA ILE A 339 -10.77 -10.64 -20.94
C ILE A 339 -11.14 -9.17 -20.71
N LEU A 340 -10.62 -8.24 -21.52
CA LEU A 340 -10.94 -6.83 -21.41
C LEU A 340 -12.44 -6.55 -21.58
N LYS A 341 -13.10 -7.19 -22.55
CA LYS A 341 -14.58 -7.07 -22.72
C LYS A 341 -15.33 -7.52 -21.48
N LYS A 342 -14.93 -8.66 -20.88
CA LYS A 342 -15.54 -9.15 -19.63
C LYS A 342 -15.32 -8.17 -18.47
N ILE A 343 -14.13 -7.56 -18.36
CA ILE A 343 -13.83 -6.56 -17.35
C ILE A 343 -14.77 -5.35 -17.51
N LEU A 344 -14.84 -4.77 -18.71
CA LEU A 344 -15.66 -3.59 -18.98
C LEU A 344 -17.17 -3.84 -18.79
N ALA A 345 -17.63 -5.08 -18.94
CA ALA A 345 -19.01 -5.47 -18.69
C ALA A 345 -19.36 -5.64 -17.20
N ASN A 346 -18.36 -5.91 -16.34
CA ASN A 346 -18.59 -6.28 -14.94
C ASN A 346 -18.12 -5.26 -13.91
N PHE A 347 -17.28 -4.29 -14.32
CA PHE A 347 -16.70 -3.28 -13.41
C PHE A 347 -16.92 -1.88 -13.95
N ASP A 348 -17.47 -1.01 -13.11
CA ASP A 348 -17.57 0.41 -13.40
C ASP A 348 -16.28 1.10 -12.98
N LEU A 349 -15.51 1.58 -13.94
CA LEU A 349 -14.21 2.21 -13.72
C LEU A 349 -14.28 3.75 -13.71
N ARG A 350 -15.47 4.35 -13.73
CA ARG A 350 -15.64 5.78 -13.46
C ARG A 350 -15.36 6.10 -12.00
N PRO A 351 -14.81 7.27 -11.63
CA PRO A 351 -14.48 7.59 -10.23
C PRO A 351 -15.64 7.37 -9.26
N ALA A 352 -16.84 7.89 -9.58
CA ALA A 352 -18.03 7.67 -8.76
C ALA A 352 -18.46 6.19 -8.70
N GLY A 353 -18.35 5.47 -9.81
CA GLY A 353 -18.60 4.04 -9.89
C GLY A 353 -17.68 3.22 -8.99
N ILE A 354 -16.39 3.52 -9.00
CA ILE A 354 -15.39 2.90 -8.11
C ILE A 354 -15.71 3.15 -6.65
N ILE A 355 -15.98 4.42 -6.28
CA ILE A 355 -16.30 4.80 -4.90
C ILE A 355 -17.53 4.02 -4.40
N LYS A 356 -18.57 3.91 -5.23
CA LYS A 356 -19.80 3.17 -4.91
C LYS A 356 -19.55 1.66 -4.83
N MET A 357 -18.87 1.09 -5.84
CA MET A 357 -18.59 -0.35 -5.94
C MET A 357 -17.76 -0.87 -4.77
N LEU A 358 -16.77 -0.11 -4.32
CA LEU A 358 -15.85 -0.48 -3.26
C LEU A 358 -16.20 0.18 -1.91
N ASP A 359 -17.28 0.97 -1.82
CA ASP A 359 -17.73 1.66 -0.61
C ASP A 359 -16.57 2.40 0.10
N LEU A 360 -15.90 3.30 -0.65
CA LEU A 360 -14.64 3.92 -0.25
C LEU A 360 -14.78 5.14 0.66
N ARG A 361 -16.01 5.61 0.98
CA ARG A 361 -16.20 6.77 1.86
C ARG A 361 -16.25 6.43 3.34
N ARG A 362 -15.62 5.32 3.70
CA ARG A 362 -15.49 4.82 5.09
C ARG A 362 -14.08 5.06 5.63
N PRO A 363 -13.93 5.17 6.97
CA PRO A 363 -12.61 5.30 7.60
C PRO A 363 -11.87 3.94 7.64
N ILE A 364 -11.30 3.52 6.51
CA ILE A 364 -10.65 2.21 6.34
C ILE A 364 -9.18 2.31 5.93
N TYR A 365 -8.59 3.50 5.95
CA TYR A 365 -7.33 3.79 5.29
C TYR A 365 -6.10 3.67 6.19
N LYS A 366 -6.13 4.13 7.45
CA LYS A 366 -5.01 4.03 8.40
C LYS A 366 -4.46 2.60 8.51
N GLN A 367 -5.33 1.60 8.53
CA GLN A 367 -4.95 0.19 8.63
C GLN A 367 -4.19 -0.35 7.42
N THR A 368 -4.24 0.34 6.27
CA THR A 368 -3.53 -0.04 5.04
C THR A 368 -2.17 0.63 4.90
N ALA A 369 -1.90 1.66 5.69
CA ALA A 369 -0.72 2.50 5.55
C ALA A 369 0.61 1.81 5.92
N ALA A 370 0.59 0.59 6.45
CA ALA A 370 1.75 -0.24 6.70
C ALA A 370 1.49 -1.69 6.25
N TYR A 371 2.54 -2.39 5.83
CA TYR A 371 2.53 -3.80 5.39
C TYR A 371 1.75 -4.06 4.09
N GLY A 372 1.67 -3.05 3.21
CA GLY A 372 1.04 -3.11 1.90
C GLY A 372 -0.47 -2.83 1.90
N HIS A 373 -0.94 -2.27 0.79
CA HIS A 373 -2.37 -2.01 0.54
C HIS A 373 -3.09 -3.21 -0.08
N PHE A 374 -2.33 -4.16 -0.63
CA PHE A 374 -2.84 -5.32 -1.37
C PHE A 374 -2.42 -6.64 -0.74
N GLY A 375 -3.22 -7.69 -0.98
CA GLY A 375 -2.97 -9.03 -0.45
C GLY A 375 -3.17 -9.15 1.07
N ARG A 376 -3.92 -8.24 1.67
CA ARG A 376 -4.22 -8.25 3.11
C ARG A 376 -5.34 -9.23 3.40
N THR A 377 -5.05 -10.23 4.22
CA THR A 377 -6.02 -11.25 4.68
C THR A 377 -6.41 -11.07 6.14
N ASP A 378 -5.76 -10.15 6.83
CA ASP A 378 -5.93 -9.83 8.24
C ASP A 378 -6.97 -8.74 8.50
N ILE A 379 -7.41 -8.03 7.46
CA ILE A 379 -8.41 -6.95 7.51
C ILE A 379 -9.39 -7.08 6.33
N ASP A 380 -10.64 -6.65 6.53
CA ASP A 380 -11.65 -6.66 5.45
C ASP A 380 -11.50 -5.42 4.56
N LEU A 381 -10.92 -5.64 3.38
CA LEU A 381 -10.75 -4.60 2.36
C LEU A 381 -11.63 -4.91 1.14
N PRO A 382 -12.47 -3.96 0.68
CA PRO A 382 -13.40 -4.19 -0.44
C PRO A 382 -12.70 -4.63 -1.73
N TRP A 383 -11.51 -4.10 -2.02
CA TRP A 383 -10.74 -4.43 -3.23
C TRP A 383 -10.03 -5.79 -3.18
N GLU A 384 -10.11 -6.50 -2.05
CA GLU A 384 -9.61 -7.87 -1.92
C GLU A 384 -10.72 -8.93 -2.03
N ARG A 385 -11.99 -8.54 -2.20
CA ARG A 385 -13.13 -9.45 -2.33
C ARG A 385 -13.13 -10.19 -3.68
N LEU A 386 -13.71 -11.39 -3.70
CA LEU A 386 -13.77 -12.28 -4.86
C LEU A 386 -15.21 -12.46 -5.38
N ASP A 387 -16.06 -11.48 -5.18
CA ASP A 387 -17.50 -11.51 -5.47
C ASP A 387 -17.85 -11.30 -6.96
N LYS A 388 -16.84 -11.06 -7.83
CA LYS A 388 -17.01 -10.97 -9.29
C LYS A 388 -16.59 -12.23 -10.06
N VAL A 389 -16.04 -13.23 -9.36
CA VAL A 389 -15.50 -14.46 -9.98
C VAL A 389 -16.55 -15.18 -10.84
N ASP A 390 -17.76 -15.37 -10.31
CA ASP A 390 -18.79 -16.11 -11.03
C ASP A 390 -19.32 -15.34 -12.26
N ALA A 391 -19.41 -14.00 -12.17
CA ALA A 391 -19.80 -13.16 -13.30
C ALA A 391 -18.75 -13.18 -14.43
N LEU A 392 -17.48 -13.25 -14.09
CA LEU A 392 -16.39 -13.32 -15.06
C LEU A 392 -16.32 -14.68 -15.78
N LYS A 393 -16.81 -15.77 -15.18
CA LYS A 393 -16.85 -17.11 -15.79
C LYS A 393 -17.97 -17.27 -16.81
N GLN A 394 -19.02 -16.46 -16.75
CA GLN A 394 -20.12 -16.43 -17.72
C GLN A 394 -19.69 -15.77 -19.02
#